data_9e7412768b1e4600c6476323bb326480
#
_entry.id   9e7412768b1e4600c6476323bb326480
#
_cell.length_a   1.000
_cell.length_b   1.000
_cell.length_c   1.000
_cell.angle_alpha   90.00
_cell.angle_beta   90.00
_cell.angle_gamma   90.00
#
_symmetry.space_group_name_H-M   'P 1'
#
loop_
_entity.id
_entity.type
_entity.pdbx_description
1 polymer ?
#
loop_
_entity_poly.entity_id
_entity_poly.type
_entity_poly.pdbx_seq_one_letter_code
_entity_poly.pdbx_strand_id
1 'polypeptide(L)'
;VEADIKGFFNNLDHGWLMKMLKQRVDDKALLGVISQWLKARIKSPEGQSECPQTGTPQGGIISPVLANIYLHYALDLWFEKKVKPKMRGRAMLIRYADDFACAFQCANDAERFYKVLPKRLKKFNFKSLASSAATQIDGVPQLLWFA
;
A
#
# COMPACT_ATOMS: atom_id res chain seq x y z
N VAL A 1 8.36 9.78 -8.59
CA VAL A 1 7.84 8.42 -8.94
C VAL A 1 6.39 8.39 -8.50
N GLU A 2 5.49 8.26 -9.44
CA GLU A 2 4.07 8.05 -9.22
C GLU A 2 3.75 6.59 -9.51
N ALA A 3 2.93 5.98 -8.68
CA ALA A 3 2.60 4.56 -8.82
C ALA A 3 1.24 4.24 -8.21
N ASP A 4 0.53 3.33 -8.88
CA ASP A 4 -0.71 2.72 -8.42
C ASP A 4 -0.52 1.21 -8.21
N ILE A 5 -1.16 0.66 -7.19
CA ILE A 5 -1.10 -0.76 -6.87
C ILE A 5 -2.27 -1.48 -7.53
N LYS A 6 -2.03 -2.12 -8.69
CA LYS A 6 -3.09 -2.83 -9.41
C LYS A 6 -3.77 -3.89 -8.56
N GLY A 7 -5.10 -3.79 -8.50
CA GLY A 7 -5.94 -4.75 -7.81
C GLY A 7 -5.67 -4.84 -6.31
N PHE A 8 -5.31 -3.71 -5.70
CA PHE A 8 -4.93 -3.63 -4.29
C PHE A 8 -5.95 -4.31 -3.38
N PHE A 9 -7.23 -3.93 -3.48
CA PHE A 9 -8.29 -4.47 -2.63
C PHE A 9 -8.50 -5.98 -2.80
N ASN A 10 -8.23 -6.53 -3.98
CA ASN A 10 -8.38 -7.96 -4.26
C ASN A 10 -7.20 -8.80 -3.80
N ASN A 11 -6.02 -8.21 -3.65
CA ASN A 11 -4.77 -8.91 -3.33
C ASN A 11 -4.31 -8.72 -1.87
N LEU A 12 -5.08 -8.05 -1.04
CA LEU A 12 -4.76 -7.80 0.35
C LEU A 12 -4.71 -9.13 1.12
N ASP A 13 -3.55 -9.48 1.67
CA ASP A 13 -3.34 -10.73 2.39
C ASP A 13 -3.90 -10.63 3.82
N HIS A 14 -4.86 -11.50 4.14
CA HIS A 14 -5.52 -11.52 5.46
C HIS A 14 -4.54 -11.82 6.59
N GLY A 15 -3.57 -12.70 6.37
CA GLY A 15 -2.57 -13.07 7.38
C GLY A 15 -1.67 -11.89 7.75
N TRP A 16 -1.20 -11.14 6.75
CA TRP A 16 -0.43 -9.92 6.99
C TRP A 16 -1.28 -8.85 7.67
N LEU A 17 -2.51 -8.61 7.21
CA LEU A 17 -3.40 -7.64 7.82
C LEU A 17 -3.64 -7.94 9.31
N MET A 18 -3.96 -9.18 9.64
CA MET A 18 -4.17 -9.59 11.03
C MET A 18 -2.91 -9.44 11.89
N LYS A 19 -1.72 -9.69 11.34
CA LYS A 19 -0.45 -9.41 12.05
C LYS A 19 -0.25 -7.92 12.30
N MET A 20 -0.61 -7.07 11.34
CA MET A 20 -0.51 -5.61 11.46
C MET A 20 -1.49 -5.08 12.50
N LEU A 21 -2.75 -5.53 12.46
CA LEU A 21 -3.77 -5.15 13.45
C LEU A 21 -3.34 -5.50 14.88
N LYS A 22 -2.80 -6.69 15.10
CA LYS A 22 -2.30 -7.14 16.42
C LYS A 22 -1.15 -6.30 16.98
N GLN A 23 -0.54 -5.40 16.20
CA GLN A 23 0.46 -4.46 16.72
C GLN A 23 -0.17 -3.35 17.59
N ARG A 24 -1.48 -3.12 17.45
CA ARG A 24 -2.19 -2.01 18.09
C ARG A 24 -3.49 -2.41 18.77
N VAL A 25 -4.01 -3.59 18.45
CA VAL A 25 -5.30 -4.09 18.94
C VAL A 25 -5.07 -5.40 19.70
N ASP A 26 -5.31 -5.38 21.02
CA ASP A 26 -5.24 -6.55 21.89
C ASP A 26 -6.59 -7.24 22.06
N ASP A 27 -7.69 -6.58 21.69
CA ASP A 27 -9.04 -7.13 21.80
C ASP A 27 -9.26 -8.28 20.84
N LYS A 28 -9.30 -9.50 21.41
CA LYS A 28 -9.51 -10.74 20.64
C LYS A 28 -10.89 -10.81 20.01
N ALA A 29 -11.92 -10.23 20.64
CA ALA A 29 -13.29 -10.23 20.11
C ALA A 29 -13.34 -9.36 18.85
N LEU A 30 -12.80 -8.14 18.90
CA LEU A 30 -12.72 -7.25 17.75
C LEU A 30 -11.90 -7.88 16.60
N LEU A 31 -10.74 -8.47 16.89
CA LEU A 31 -9.94 -9.17 15.88
C LEU A 31 -10.69 -10.34 15.27
N GLY A 32 -11.50 -11.07 16.07
CA GLY A 32 -12.38 -12.13 15.61
C GLY A 32 -13.42 -11.64 14.63
N VAL A 33 -14.10 -10.53 14.94
CA VAL A 33 -15.11 -9.90 14.06
C VAL A 33 -14.46 -9.45 12.74
N ILE A 34 -13.31 -8.78 12.78
CA ILE A 34 -12.59 -8.38 11.56
C ILE A 34 -12.23 -9.60 10.71
N SER A 35 -11.76 -10.68 11.34
CA SER A 35 -11.45 -11.91 10.61
C SER A 35 -12.68 -12.54 9.94
N GLN A 36 -13.85 -12.47 10.58
CA GLN A 36 -15.11 -12.93 9.99
C GLN A 36 -15.52 -12.05 8.79
N TRP A 37 -15.41 -10.73 8.90
CA TRP A 37 -15.70 -9.81 7.80
C TRP A 37 -14.81 -10.07 6.58
N LEU A 38 -13.51 -10.30 6.79
CA LEU A 38 -12.58 -10.62 5.71
C LEU A 38 -12.91 -11.93 4.99
N LYS A 39 -13.50 -12.88 5.70
CA LYS A 39 -13.91 -14.20 5.18
C LYS A 39 -15.39 -14.25 4.75
N ALA A 40 -16.10 -13.13 4.84
CA ALA A 40 -17.49 -13.07 4.44
C ALA A 40 -17.65 -13.51 2.99
N ARG A 41 -18.65 -14.37 2.74
CA ARG A 41 -18.90 -14.89 1.40
C ARG A 41 -19.43 -13.80 0.49
N ILE A 42 -18.83 -13.68 -0.66
CA ILE A 42 -19.30 -12.79 -1.73
C ILE A 42 -20.21 -13.63 -2.64
N LYS A 43 -21.46 -13.20 -2.82
CA LYS A 43 -22.32 -13.80 -3.84
C LYS A 43 -21.95 -13.22 -5.19
N SER A 44 -21.53 -14.08 -6.12
CA SER A 44 -21.40 -13.66 -7.50
C SER A 44 -22.76 -13.41 -8.13
N PRO A 45 -22.86 -12.60 -9.20
CA PRO A 45 -24.12 -12.42 -9.95
C PRO A 45 -24.72 -13.73 -10.44
N GLU A 46 -23.91 -14.77 -10.59
CA GLU A 46 -24.28 -16.12 -11.05
C GLU A 46 -24.73 -17.03 -9.90
N GLY A 47 -24.85 -16.50 -8.66
CA GLY A 47 -25.38 -17.23 -7.50
C GLY A 47 -24.35 -18.13 -6.79
N GLN A 48 -23.12 -18.19 -7.27
CA GLN A 48 -22.06 -18.94 -6.58
C GLN A 48 -21.53 -18.13 -5.38
N SER A 49 -21.33 -18.81 -4.26
CA SER A 49 -20.85 -18.21 -3.02
C SER A 49 -19.39 -18.57 -2.83
N GLU A 50 -18.51 -17.64 -3.06
CA GLU A 50 -17.06 -17.81 -2.88
C GLU A 50 -16.58 -17.25 -1.54
N CYS A 51 -15.67 -17.96 -0.88
CA CYS A 51 -15.00 -17.48 0.32
C CYS A 51 -13.64 -16.90 -0.09
N PRO A 52 -13.45 -15.58 -0.07
CA PRO A 52 -12.21 -14.99 -0.51
C PRO A 52 -11.06 -15.36 0.42
N GLN A 53 -9.96 -15.84 -0.14
CA GLN A 53 -8.72 -16.13 0.59
C GLN A 53 -7.86 -14.87 0.74
N THR A 54 -8.06 -13.89 -0.12
CA THR A 54 -7.37 -12.59 -0.15
C THR A 54 -8.38 -11.48 -0.47
N GLY A 55 -7.97 -10.27 -0.20
CA GLY A 55 -8.76 -9.08 -0.51
C GLY A 55 -9.75 -8.69 0.57
N THR A 56 -10.41 -7.58 0.32
CA THR A 56 -11.52 -7.09 1.14
C THR A 56 -12.78 -7.03 0.27
N PRO A 57 -13.97 -7.32 0.82
CA PRO A 57 -15.21 -7.18 0.06
C PRO A 57 -15.32 -5.78 -0.53
N GLN A 58 -15.45 -5.70 -1.86
CA GLN A 58 -15.67 -4.42 -2.54
C GLN A 58 -17.02 -3.83 -2.07
N GLY A 59 -17.00 -2.54 -1.67
CA GLY A 59 -18.16 -1.88 -1.10
C GLY A 59 -18.36 -2.07 0.41
N GLY A 60 -17.49 -2.84 1.07
CA GLY A 60 -17.50 -2.94 2.53
C GLY A 60 -17.07 -1.61 3.18
N ILE A 61 -17.86 -1.09 4.10
CA ILE A 61 -17.62 0.20 4.80
C ILE A 61 -16.24 0.24 5.47
N ILE A 62 -15.77 -0.89 5.99
CA ILE A 62 -14.49 -1.00 6.70
C ILE A 62 -13.29 -1.22 5.76
N SER A 63 -13.52 -1.62 4.50
CA SER A 63 -12.46 -1.98 3.57
C SER A 63 -11.42 -0.86 3.37
N PRO A 64 -11.80 0.42 3.21
CA PRO A 64 -10.82 1.51 3.10
C PRO A 64 -9.96 1.69 4.35
N VAL A 65 -10.53 1.47 5.54
CA VAL A 65 -9.78 1.57 6.81
C VAL A 65 -8.75 0.45 6.92
N LEU A 66 -9.13 -0.79 6.64
CA LEU A 66 -8.24 -1.94 6.66
C LEU A 66 -7.13 -1.81 5.60
N ALA A 67 -7.49 -1.31 4.43
CA ALA A 67 -6.58 -1.00 3.34
C ALA A 67 -5.51 0.03 3.76
N ASN A 68 -5.94 1.11 4.40
CA ASN A 68 -5.02 2.14 4.90
C ASN A 68 -4.10 1.61 6.01
N ILE A 69 -4.61 0.77 6.92
CA ILE A 69 -3.77 0.11 7.93
C ILE A 69 -2.72 -0.78 7.24
N TYR A 70 -3.12 -1.55 6.25
CA TYR A 70 -2.20 -2.42 5.51
C TYR A 70 -1.07 -1.64 4.85
N LEU A 71 -1.40 -0.58 4.10
CA LEU A 71 -0.41 0.25 3.41
C LEU A 71 0.46 1.05 4.37
N HIS A 72 -0.07 1.46 5.51
CA HIS A 72 0.74 2.09 6.54
C HIS A 72 1.95 1.22 6.94
N TYR A 73 1.75 -0.08 7.17
CA TYR A 73 2.83 -0.99 7.51
C TYR A 73 3.66 -1.44 6.31
N ALA A 74 3.00 -1.70 5.18
CA ALA A 74 3.67 -2.20 3.98
C ALA A 74 4.51 -1.13 3.29
N LEU A 75 4.04 0.11 3.23
CA LEU A 75 4.63 1.19 2.45
C LEU A 75 5.12 2.34 3.34
N ASP A 76 4.23 3.01 4.11
CA ASP A 76 4.55 4.26 4.80
C ASP A 76 5.68 4.09 5.81
N LEU A 77 5.54 3.16 6.76
CA LEU A 77 6.57 2.89 7.76
C LEU A 77 7.89 2.37 7.16
N TRP A 78 7.80 1.59 6.10
CA TRP A 78 9.00 1.13 5.40
C TRP A 78 9.71 2.31 4.72
N PHE A 79 8.97 3.19 4.08
CA PHE A 79 9.54 4.39 3.46
C PHE A 79 10.24 5.26 4.50
N GLU A 80 9.57 5.64 5.58
CA GLU A 80 10.13 6.49 6.62
C GLU A 80 11.32 5.86 7.34
N LYS A 81 11.22 4.59 7.74
CA LYS A 81 12.24 3.95 8.60
C LYS A 81 13.38 3.28 7.84
N LYS A 82 13.19 2.91 6.57
CA LYS A 82 14.18 2.11 5.83
C LYS A 82 14.64 2.74 4.53
N VAL A 83 13.77 3.47 3.83
CA VAL A 83 14.11 4.13 2.57
C VAL A 83 14.73 5.49 2.84
N LYS A 84 13.99 6.39 3.47
CA LYS A 84 14.38 7.77 3.71
C LYS A 84 15.77 7.95 4.37
N PRO A 85 16.17 7.17 5.40
CA PRO A 85 17.51 7.28 5.99
C PRO A 85 18.66 6.87 5.08
N LYS A 86 18.37 6.18 3.96
CA LYS A 86 19.38 5.73 3.00
C LYS A 86 19.49 6.63 1.77
N MET A 87 18.67 7.66 1.69
CA MET A 87 18.69 8.64 0.61
C MET A 87 19.77 9.68 0.88
N ARG A 88 20.41 10.18 -0.19
CA ARG A 88 21.41 11.24 -0.13
C ARG A 88 20.79 12.60 0.05
N GLY A 89 19.61 12.79 -0.57
CA GLY A 89 18.83 14.00 -0.52
C GLY A 89 17.51 13.83 0.25
N ARG A 90 16.71 14.89 0.28
CA ARG A 90 15.36 14.83 0.86
C ARG A 90 14.47 13.89 0.04
N ALA A 91 13.65 13.10 0.74
CA ALA A 91 12.67 12.22 0.14
C ALA A 91 11.34 12.33 0.87
N MET A 92 10.25 12.32 0.13
CA MET A 92 8.88 12.42 0.64
C MET A 92 7.99 11.41 -0.06
N LEU A 93 7.06 10.83 0.70
CA LEU A 93 5.99 9.98 0.19
C LEU A 93 4.66 10.68 0.52
N ILE A 94 3.83 10.81 -0.49
CA ILE A 94 2.43 11.27 -0.38
C ILE A 94 1.56 10.14 -0.86
N ARG A 95 0.55 9.76 -0.08
CA ARG A 95 -0.36 8.67 -0.42
C ARG A 95 -1.81 9.06 -0.16
N TYR A 96 -2.66 8.72 -1.12
CA TYR A 96 -4.11 8.77 -1.00
C TYR A 96 -4.68 7.39 -1.37
N ALA A 97 -5.18 6.65 -0.37
CA ALA A 97 -5.59 5.24 -0.51
C ALA A 97 -4.46 4.37 -1.08
N ASP A 98 -4.64 3.77 -2.24
CA ASP A 98 -3.68 2.93 -2.99
C ASP A 98 -2.81 3.73 -3.98
N ASP A 99 -3.22 4.94 -4.32
CA ASP A 99 -2.41 5.87 -5.10
C ASP A 99 -1.32 6.51 -4.25
N PHE A 100 -0.11 6.57 -4.76
CA PHE A 100 0.97 7.27 -4.05
C PHE A 100 2.00 7.88 -5.00
N ALA A 101 2.58 8.98 -4.53
CA ALA A 101 3.68 9.66 -5.19
C ALA A 101 4.88 9.77 -4.27
N CYS A 102 6.07 9.56 -4.81
CA CYS A 102 7.33 9.74 -4.10
C CYS A 102 8.17 10.81 -4.80
N ALA A 103 8.53 11.85 -4.05
CA ALA A 103 9.44 12.89 -4.50
C ALA A 103 10.83 12.65 -3.91
N PHE A 104 11.86 12.88 -4.71
CA PHE A 104 13.26 12.73 -4.33
C PHE A 104 14.06 13.93 -4.82
N GLN A 105 14.94 14.45 -3.97
CA GLN A 105 15.82 15.54 -4.34
C GLN A 105 16.90 15.11 -5.35
N CYS A 106 17.33 13.85 -5.31
CA CYS A 106 18.37 13.29 -6.16
C CYS A 106 17.79 12.24 -7.10
N ALA A 107 18.04 12.34 -8.41
CA ALA A 107 17.59 11.38 -9.42
C ALA A 107 18.06 9.93 -9.11
N ASN A 108 19.31 9.76 -8.69
CA ASN A 108 19.85 8.45 -8.31
C ASN A 108 19.08 7.78 -7.17
N ASP A 109 18.54 8.57 -6.23
CA ASP A 109 17.74 8.05 -5.13
C ASP A 109 16.37 7.58 -5.62
N ALA A 110 15.75 8.31 -6.56
CA ALA A 110 14.51 7.91 -7.22
C ALA A 110 14.67 6.58 -7.98
N GLU A 111 15.76 6.42 -8.75
CA GLU A 111 16.05 5.18 -9.47
C GLU A 111 16.27 4.00 -8.52
N ARG A 112 17.00 4.20 -7.43
CA ARG A 112 17.22 3.16 -6.42
C ARG A 112 15.89 2.76 -5.76
N PHE A 113 15.06 3.72 -5.42
CA PHE A 113 13.73 3.47 -4.87
C PHE A 113 12.87 2.67 -5.85
N TYR A 114 12.83 3.08 -7.12
CA TYR A 114 12.08 2.41 -8.17
C TYR A 114 12.46 0.93 -8.34
N LYS A 115 13.75 0.60 -8.20
CA LYS A 115 14.26 -0.79 -8.28
C LYS A 115 13.88 -1.66 -7.07
N VAL A 116 13.72 -1.06 -5.89
CA VAL A 116 13.43 -1.83 -4.66
C VAL A 116 11.94 -1.89 -4.31
N LEU A 117 11.16 -0.93 -4.76
CA LEU A 117 9.71 -0.85 -4.51
C LEU A 117 8.96 -2.13 -4.93
N PRO A 118 9.14 -2.68 -6.15
CA PRO A 118 8.45 -3.90 -6.57
C PRO A 118 8.78 -5.09 -5.68
N LYS A 119 10.03 -5.19 -5.22
CA LYS A 119 10.46 -6.26 -4.29
C LYS A 119 9.76 -6.14 -2.95
N ARG A 120 9.58 -4.90 -2.46
CA ARG A 120 8.85 -4.63 -1.23
C ARG A 120 7.39 -5.00 -1.35
N LEU A 121 6.72 -4.56 -2.39
CA LEU A 121 5.30 -4.81 -2.62
C LEU A 121 5.01 -6.30 -2.84
N LYS A 122 5.88 -7.01 -3.56
CA LYS A 122 5.77 -8.47 -3.76
C LYS A 122 5.75 -9.23 -2.42
N LYS A 123 6.48 -8.77 -1.40
CA LYS A 123 6.47 -9.37 -0.06
C LYS A 123 5.07 -9.34 0.57
N PHE A 124 4.25 -8.38 0.20
CA PHE A 124 2.89 -8.19 0.67
C PHE A 124 1.83 -8.62 -0.34
N ASN A 125 2.20 -9.53 -1.23
CA ASN A 125 1.31 -10.13 -2.23
C ASN A 125 0.81 -9.17 -3.33
N PHE A 126 1.44 -8.02 -3.51
CA PHE A 126 1.12 -7.11 -4.61
C PHE A 126 1.95 -7.44 -5.84
N LYS A 127 1.28 -7.71 -6.98
CA LYS A 127 1.91 -8.31 -8.17
C LYS A 127 2.43 -7.30 -9.18
N SER A 128 1.88 -6.09 -9.23
CA SER A 128 2.30 -5.11 -10.21
C SER A 128 2.06 -3.67 -9.74
N LEU A 129 2.92 -2.80 -10.23
CA LEU A 129 2.77 -1.37 -10.20
C LEU A 129 2.28 -0.94 -11.59
N ALA A 130 1.24 -0.12 -11.66
CA ALA A 130 1.05 0.73 -12.81
C ALA A 130 2.06 1.86 -12.65
N SER A 131 3.11 1.85 -13.45
CA SER A 131 4.12 2.89 -13.41
C SER A 131 3.73 3.99 -14.39
N SER A 132 3.52 5.20 -13.89
CA SER A 132 3.83 6.38 -14.66
C SER A 132 5.31 6.71 -14.43
N ALA A 133 6.02 7.04 -15.50
CA ALA A 133 7.45 7.32 -15.51
C ALA A 133 7.82 8.37 -14.46
N ALA A 134 9.07 8.29 -13.97
CA ALA A 134 9.66 9.39 -13.24
C ALA A 134 9.62 10.65 -14.13
N THR A 135 8.70 11.56 -13.88
CA THR A 135 8.65 12.83 -14.60
C THR A 135 9.71 13.72 -13.98
N GLN A 136 10.81 13.92 -14.68
CA GLN A 136 11.76 14.97 -14.35
C GLN A 136 11.13 16.27 -14.85
N ILE A 137 10.80 17.18 -13.96
CA ILE A 137 10.36 18.53 -14.33
C ILE A 137 11.62 19.39 -14.42
N ASP A 138 12.09 19.58 -15.63
CA ASP A 138 13.23 20.46 -15.88
C ASP A 138 12.84 21.93 -15.58
N GLY A 139 13.67 22.63 -14.82
CA GLY A 139 13.54 24.05 -14.58
C GLY A 139 12.72 24.48 -13.36
N VAL A 140 12.19 23.57 -12.57
CA VAL A 140 11.53 23.90 -11.30
C VAL A 140 12.56 23.92 -10.17
N PRO A 141 12.70 25.01 -9.39
CA PRO A 141 13.54 25.01 -8.20
C PRO A 141 13.15 23.84 -7.30
N GLN A 142 14.15 23.14 -6.76
CA GLN A 142 14.00 21.92 -5.94
C GLN A 142 13.03 22.04 -4.74
N LEU A 143 12.55 23.24 -4.43
CA LEU A 143 11.61 23.55 -3.35
C LEU A 143 10.13 23.45 -3.74
N LEU A 144 9.77 23.42 -5.03
CA LEU A 144 8.38 23.43 -5.50
C LEU A 144 7.77 22.02 -5.74
N TRP A 145 8.51 20.96 -5.47
CA TRP A 145 8.01 19.58 -5.47
C TRP A 145 7.06 19.28 -4.29
N PHE A 146 6.80 20.29 -3.44
CA PHE A 146 6.04 20.17 -2.20
C PHE A 146 4.85 21.15 -2.14
N ALA A 147 4.41 21.67 -3.28
CA ALA A 147 3.21 22.50 -3.37
C ALA A 147 2.04 21.75 -3.98
#